data_bf03101c8665c5cbd3d1e1e48a348a44
#
_entry.id   bf03101c8665c5cbd3d1e1e48a348a44
#
_cell.length_a   1.000
_cell.length_b   1.000
_cell.length_c   1.000
_cell.angle_alpha   90.00
_cell.angle_beta   90.00
_cell.angle_gamma   90.00
#
_symmetry.space_group_name_H-M   'P 1'
#
loop_
_entity.id
_entity.type
_entity.pdbx_description
1 polymer ?
#
loop_
_entity_poly.entity_id
_entity_poly.type
_entity_poly.pdbx_seq_one_letter_code
_entity_poly.pdbx_strand_id
1 'polypeptide(L)'
;YKRQVQKSMPKDCEIDKVVSFFKVLADDTRIRILYALKEQEMCAGDIAVFLDMTKSAVSHQLAVMRKMHQVRARREGKNVFYSLDDQHIVDIMEEALIHMTHTDS
;
A
#
# COMPACT_ATOMS: atom_id res chain seq x y z
N TYR A 1 16.56 -14.08 -28.46
CA TYR A 1 16.63 -13.92 -27.00
C TYR A 1 16.57 -12.43 -26.62
N LYS A 2 17.51 -11.64 -27.07
CA LYS A 2 17.57 -10.21 -26.74
C LYS A 2 16.33 -9.44 -27.22
N ARG A 3 15.83 -9.77 -28.41
CA ARG A 3 14.62 -9.14 -28.96
C ARG A 3 13.38 -9.46 -28.12
N GLN A 4 13.26 -10.70 -27.64
CA GLN A 4 12.13 -11.12 -26.84
C GLN A 4 12.12 -10.39 -25.50
N VAL A 5 13.27 -10.23 -24.88
CA VAL A 5 13.41 -9.50 -23.62
C VAL A 5 13.01 -8.03 -23.82
N GLN A 6 13.49 -7.39 -24.90
CA GLN A 6 13.14 -6.00 -25.19
C GLN A 6 11.66 -5.80 -25.45
N LYS A 7 10.99 -6.76 -26.13
CA LYS A 7 9.55 -6.68 -26.39
C LYS A 7 8.71 -6.77 -25.12
N SER A 8 9.15 -7.58 -24.14
CA SER A 8 8.42 -7.77 -22.89
C SER A 8 8.74 -6.71 -21.85
N MET A 9 9.79 -5.91 -22.09
CA MET A 9 10.19 -4.88 -21.14
C MET A 9 9.19 -3.73 -21.14
N PRO A 10 8.69 -3.31 -19.96
CA PRO A 10 7.84 -2.12 -19.89
C PRO A 10 8.61 -0.88 -20.33
N LYS A 11 7.88 0.17 -20.70
CA LYS A 11 8.48 1.46 -21.03
C LYS A 11 9.16 2.05 -19.78
N ASP A 12 10.16 2.91 -20.01
CA ASP A 12 10.89 3.54 -18.91
C ASP A 12 9.96 4.30 -17.95
N CYS A 13 8.95 5.01 -18.48
CA CYS A 13 7.99 5.72 -17.64
C CYS A 13 7.13 4.77 -16.80
N GLU A 14 6.85 3.59 -17.32
CA GLU A 14 6.11 2.56 -16.57
C GLU A 14 6.98 1.97 -15.47
N ILE A 15 8.25 1.71 -15.77
CA ILE A 15 9.21 1.22 -14.77
C ILE A 15 9.35 2.24 -13.63
N ASP A 16 9.45 3.53 -13.98
CA ASP A 16 9.55 4.61 -12.98
C ASP A 16 8.34 4.61 -12.03
N LYS A 17 7.14 4.40 -12.57
CA LYS A 17 5.93 4.32 -11.75
C LYS A 17 5.95 3.12 -10.81
N VAL A 18 6.39 1.97 -11.30
CA VAL A 18 6.48 0.76 -10.48
C VAL A 18 7.53 0.94 -9.38
N VAL A 19 8.68 1.52 -9.71
CA VAL A 19 9.73 1.80 -8.73
C VAL A 19 9.22 2.74 -7.64
N SER A 20 8.53 3.83 -8.03
CA SER A 20 7.95 4.78 -7.08
C SER A 20 6.92 4.12 -6.17
N PHE A 21 6.09 3.25 -6.73
CA PHE A 21 5.09 2.50 -5.98
C PHE A 21 5.77 1.65 -4.88
N PHE A 22 6.79 0.88 -5.25
CA PHE A 22 7.49 0.03 -4.30
C PHE A 22 8.30 0.82 -3.27
N LYS A 23 8.87 1.97 -3.65
CA LYS A 23 9.58 2.83 -2.70
C LYS A 23 8.65 3.33 -1.60
N VAL A 24 7.44 3.75 -1.96
CA VAL A 24 6.46 4.19 -0.96
C VAL A 24 6.01 3.01 -0.09
N LEU A 25 5.84 1.85 -0.71
CA LEU A 25 5.41 0.64 -0.02
C LEU A 25 6.48 0.11 0.96
N ALA A 26 7.75 0.32 0.67
CA ALA A 26 8.87 -0.24 1.44
C ALA A 26 9.13 0.56 2.71
N ASP A 27 8.17 0.54 3.63
CA ASP A 27 8.22 1.23 4.92
C ASP A 27 7.40 0.43 5.94
N ASP A 28 7.97 0.19 7.11
CA ASP A 28 7.33 -0.62 8.14
C ASP A 28 5.95 -0.10 8.51
N THR A 29 5.83 1.20 8.80
CA THR A 29 4.56 1.82 9.19
C THR A 29 3.52 1.70 8.09
N ARG A 30 3.88 1.97 6.85
CA ARG A 30 2.96 1.90 5.72
C ARG A 30 2.48 0.48 5.48
N ILE A 31 3.38 -0.50 5.58
CA ILE A 31 3.01 -1.91 5.46
C ILE A 31 2.01 -2.30 6.55
N ARG A 32 2.23 -1.85 7.79
CA ARG A 32 1.31 -2.13 8.89
C ARG A 32 -0.07 -1.51 8.66
N ILE A 33 -0.11 -0.29 8.13
CA ILE A 33 -1.36 0.37 7.76
C ILE A 33 -2.11 -0.45 6.72
N LEU A 34 -1.41 -0.92 5.69
CA LEU A 34 -2.04 -1.72 4.63
C LEU A 34 -2.62 -3.03 5.17
N TYR A 35 -1.90 -3.72 6.05
CA TYR A 35 -2.41 -4.95 6.65
C TYR A 35 -3.63 -4.70 7.54
N ALA A 36 -3.64 -3.58 8.27
CA ALA A 36 -4.82 -3.20 9.05
C ALA A 36 -6.03 -2.94 8.14
N LEU A 37 -5.83 -2.20 7.05
CA LEU A 37 -6.90 -1.86 6.11
C LEU A 37 -7.36 -3.06 5.28
N LYS A 38 -6.54 -4.08 5.15
CA LYS A 38 -6.95 -5.33 4.49
C LYS A 38 -8.13 -5.97 5.22
N GLU A 39 -8.16 -5.88 6.54
CA GLU A 39 -9.21 -6.49 7.35
C GLU A 39 -10.50 -5.69 7.31
N GLN A 40 -10.40 -4.37 7.38
CA GLN A 40 -11.59 -3.52 7.37
C GLN A 40 -11.22 -2.06 7.09
N GLU A 41 -12.21 -1.31 6.63
CA GLU A 41 -12.13 0.12 6.46
C GLU A 41 -11.97 0.80 7.82
N MET A 42 -11.05 1.78 7.93
CA MET A 42 -10.77 2.46 9.19
C MET A 42 -10.53 3.95 8.99
N CYS A 43 -10.86 4.76 9.98
CA CYS A 43 -10.47 6.16 10.01
C CYS A 43 -9.03 6.30 10.55
N ALA A 44 -8.41 7.46 10.30
CA ALA A 44 -7.03 7.70 10.73
C ALA A 44 -6.86 7.58 12.25
N GLY A 45 -7.86 8.03 13.02
CA GLY A 45 -7.81 7.92 14.48
C GLY A 45 -7.75 6.50 14.97
N ASP A 46 -8.53 5.60 14.36
CA ASP A 46 -8.55 4.19 14.75
C ASP A 46 -7.25 3.50 14.36
N ILE A 47 -6.70 3.82 13.19
CA ILE A 47 -5.40 3.30 12.77
C ILE A 47 -4.32 3.75 13.75
N ALA A 48 -4.36 5.02 14.16
CA ALA A 48 -3.39 5.59 15.10
C ALA A 48 -3.41 4.85 16.44
N VAL A 49 -4.60 4.57 16.97
CA VAL A 49 -4.74 3.80 18.20
C VAL A 49 -4.17 2.39 18.03
N PHE A 50 -4.53 1.73 16.93
CA PHE A 50 -4.08 0.38 16.63
C PHE A 50 -2.56 0.27 16.53
N LEU A 51 -1.92 1.27 15.92
CA LEU A 51 -0.47 1.27 15.70
C LEU A 51 0.32 2.01 16.79
N ASP A 52 -0.37 2.53 17.80
CA ASP A 52 0.26 3.31 18.87
C ASP A 52 1.03 4.51 18.31
N MET A 53 0.38 5.27 17.45
CA MET A 53 0.93 6.45 16.80
C MET A 53 0.02 7.65 17.00
N THR A 54 0.51 8.84 16.68
CA THR A 54 -0.36 10.02 16.68
C THR A 54 -1.23 10.02 15.42
N LYS A 55 -2.42 10.59 15.54
CA LYS A 55 -3.33 10.75 14.40
C LYS A 55 -2.67 11.57 13.29
N SER A 56 -1.90 12.60 13.68
CA SER A 56 -1.18 13.47 12.75
C SER A 56 -0.17 12.66 11.91
N ALA A 57 0.61 11.80 12.55
CA ALA A 57 1.60 10.96 11.88
C ALA A 57 0.93 9.98 10.90
N VAL A 58 -0.16 9.34 11.33
CA VAL A 58 -0.92 8.42 10.48
C VAL A 58 -1.53 9.17 9.30
N SER A 59 -2.13 10.33 9.53
CA SER A 59 -2.72 11.14 8.47
C SER A 59 -1.70 11.53 7.40
N HIS A 60 -0.48 11.87 7.84
CA HIS A 60 0.62 12.18 6.92
C HIS A 60 0.97 10.98 6.05
N GLN A 61 1.09 9.81 6.65
CA GLN A 61 1.38 8.57 5.91
C GLN A 61 0.27 8.23 4.92
N LEU A 62 -0.99 8.37 5.34
CA LEU A 62 -2.14 8.09 4.47
C LEU A 62 -2.19 9.04 3.27
N ALA A 63 -1.80 10.30 3.45
CA ALA A 63 -1.75 11.27 2.36
C ALA A 63 -0.75 10.83 1.27
N VAL A 64 0.43 10.38 1.69
CA VAL A 64 1.45 9.88 0.77
C VAL A 64 0.95 8.61 0.04
N MET A 65 0.36 7.68 0.79
CA MET A 65 -0.14 6.42 0.23
C MET A 65 -1.28 6.63 -0.74
N ARG A 66 -2.12 7.63 -0.48
CA ARG A 66 -3.23 7.96 -1.37
C ARG A 66 -2.74 8.50 -2.71
N LYS A 67 -1.69 9.32 -2.71
CA LYS A 67 -1.07 9.83 -3.94
C LYS A 67 -0.53 8.70 -4.81
N MET A 68 -0.07 7.62 -4.19
CA MET A 68 0.49 6.48 -4.91
C MET A 68 -0.54 5.39 -5.18
N HIS A 69 -1.81 5.70 -5.01
CA HIS A 69 -2.92 4.77 -5.28
C HIS A 69 -2.83 3.47 -4.49
N GLN A 70 -2.34 3.54 -3.27
CA GLN A 70 -2.28 2.39 -2.36
C GLN A 70 -3.51 2.33 -1.47
N VAL A 71 -4.02 3.50 -1.10
CA VAL A 71 -5.26 3.61 -0.32
C VAL A 71 -6.19 4.62 -0.98
N ARG A 72 -7.47 4.50 -0.68
CA ARG A 72 -8.48 5.48 -1.08
C ARG A 72 -9.25 5.93 0.16
N ALA A 73 -9.87 7.11 0.07
CA ALA A 73 -10.59 7.71 1.16
C ALA A 73 -12.06 7.89 0.79
N ARG A 74 -12.93 7.66 1.77
CA ARG A 74 -14.36 7.87 1.63
C ARG A 74 -14.81 8.76 2.78
N ARG A 75 -15.52 9.82 2.46
CA ARG A 75 -16.05 10.72 3.48
C ARG A 75 -17.48 10.33 3.85
N GLU A 76 -17.75 10.29 5.14
CA GLU A 76 -19.10 10.07 5.66
C GLU A 76 -19.32 11.05 6.82
N GLY A 77 -20.07 12.13 6.54
CA GLY A 77 -20.22 13.21 7.49
C GLY A 77 -18.90 13.88 7.79
N LYS A 78 -18.52 13.93 9.05
CA LYS A 78 -17.24 14.51 9.50
C LYS A 78 -16.10 13.51 9.46
N ASN A 79 -16.41 12.24 9.22
CA ASN A 79 -15.43 11.17 9.28
C ASN A 79 -14.91 10.84 7.89
N VAL A 80 -13.62 10.50 7.82
CA VAL A 80 -12.98 10.01 6.60
C VAL A 80 -12.50 8.59 6.88
N PHE A 81 -12.94 7.65 6.06
CA PHE A 81 -12.57 6.26 6.16
C PHE A 81 -11.62 5.89 5.03
N TYR A 82 -10.62 5.10 5.35
CA TYR A 82 -9.61 4.65 4.39
C TYR A 82 -9.76 3.16 4.15
N SER A 83 -9.50 2.75 2.92
CA SER A 83 -9.50 1.35 2.52
C SER A 83 -8.41 1.15 1.47
N LEU A 84 -8.06 -0.11 1.19
CA LEU A 84 -7.11 -0.42 0.13
C LEU A 84 -7.69 0.02 -1.22
N ASP A 85 -6.83 0.51 -2.10
CA ASP A 85 -7.28 1.12 -3.35
C ASP A 85 -8.05 0.13 -4.22
N ASP A 86 -7.49 -1.06 -4.40
CA ASP A 86 -8.17 -2.11 -5.17
C ASP A 86 -7.64 -3.50 -4.79
N GLN A 87 -8.17 -4.51 -5.47
CA GLN A 87 -7.79 -5.90 -5.22
C GLN A 87 -6.31 -6.16 -5.55
N HIS A 88 -5.72 -5.41 -6.48
CA HIS A 88 -4.31 -5.59 -6.83
C HIS A 88 -3.39 -5.35 -5.63
N ILE A 89 -3.70 -4.35 -4.79
CA ILE A 89 -2.92 -4.07 -3.58
C ILE A 89 -3.01 -5.25 -2.62
N VAL A 90 -4.20 -5.79 -2.43
CA VAL A 90 -4.40 -6.96 -1.56
C VAL A 90 -3.58 -8.15 -2.09
N ASP A 91 -3.65 -8.39 -3.40
CA ASP A 91 -2.95 -9.51 -4.03
C ASP A 91 -1.42 -9.39 -3.87
N ILE A 92 -0.87 -8.20 -4.07
CA ILE A 92 0.56 -7.96 -3.90
C ILE A 92 0.99 -8.30 -2.47
N MET A 93 0.23 -7.85 -1.48
CA MET A 93 0.54 -8.08 -0.07
C MET A 93 0.42 -9.55 0.31
N GLU A 94 -0.64 -10.22 -0.17
CA GLU A 94 -0.84 -11.65 0.08
C GLU A 94 0.32 -12.48 -0.50
N GLU A 95 0.67 -12.21 -1.75
CA GLU A 95 1.74 -12.94 -2.42
C GLU A 95 3.08 -12.69 -1.74
N ALA A 96 3.37 -11.46 -1.34
CA ALA A 96 4.62 -11.15 -0.66
C ALA A 96 4.72 -11.89 0.67
N LEU A 97 3.64 -11.93 1.45
CA LEU A 97 3.61 -12.62 2.72
C LEU A 97 3.81 -14.12 2.55
N ILE A 98 3.08 -14.73 1.61
CA ILE A 98 3.18 -16.16 1.31
C ILE A 98 4.60 -16.50 0.89
N HIS A 99 5.17 -15.73 -0.03
CA HIS A 99 6.52 -15.97 -0.53
C HIS A 99 7.56 -15.95 0.59
N MET A 100 7.50 -14.92 1.42
CA MET A 100 8.50 -14.73 2.48
C MET A 100 8.36 -15.73 3.63
N THR A 101 7.13 -16.16 3.94
CA THR A 101 6.91 -17.14 5.00
C THR A 101 7.19 -18.56 4.55
N HIS A 102 7.00 -18.87 3.27
CA HIS A 102 7.33 -20.19 2.71
C HIS A 102 8.83 -20.45 2.65
N THR A 103 9.61 -19.40 2.41
CA THR A 103 11.07 -19.54 2.29
C THR A 103 11.74 -19.84 3.62
N ASP A 104 11.06 -19.62 4.74
CA ASP A 104 11.58 -19.85 6.09
C ASP A 104 11.34 -21.27 6.59
N SER A 105 10.60 -22.07 5.84
CA SER A 105 10.24 -23.42 6.27
C SER A 105 11.10 -24.52 5.65
#